data_a0a02185ae5b2d924ae07919e71d78e1
#
_entry.id   a0a02185ae5b2d924ae07919e71d78e1
#
_cell.length_a   1.000
_cell.length_b   1.000
_cell.length_c   1.000
_cell.angle_alpha   90.00
_cell.angle_beta   90.00
_cell.angle_gamma   90.00
#
_symmetry.space_group_name_H-M   'P 1'
#
loop_
_entity.id
_entity.type
_entity.pdbx_description
1 polymer ?
#
loop_
_entity_poly.entity_id
_entity_poly.type
_entity_poly.pdbx_seq_one_letter_code
_entity_poly.pdbx_strand_id
1 'polypeptide(L)'
;MCLTGQSSDEERAAAKRRLVSGDVRFIFVVDIYNEGVDIPEVNTVLFLRPTESLTIFLQQLGRGLRLSEDKECLTVLDFIGQANRKYNFEDKFAALLSNATRSVSREIKDGFVSVPKGCYIQLEKKAAKYILENIRASYGNTAGLVARAASFAEDSGLELTLKNFLDYYHLDPRVVYKFSSFSRICARADAIEDFSEPLEDILTKAFAKLAVADSRRWISFLLDVLPRLDNLDFTALPDAEKRMMQMFYITVWGKAVEDWDDEEVLSNLYALSDSTVLLGELLELLRYRFEQIDFIDEPVELGFDCPLDLHCTYTRDQILTALDFAKPSTVREGVKWLPEKKLDVFFVTLNKSDKDYSPTTMYNDYSISESLFHWQSQSTTAADSPTGRRYIH
;
A
#
# COMPACT_ATOMS: atom_id res chain seq x y z
N MET A 1 -15.07 35.50 -23.37
CA MET A 1 -16.51 35.61 -23.15
C MET A 1 -16.85 35.02 -21.80
N CYS A 2 -17.82 35.53 -21.07
CA CYS A 2 -18.24 35.01 -19.77
C CYS A 2 -19.72 34.61 -19.84
N LEU A 3 -20.05 33.42 -19.31
CA LEU A 3 -21.42 32.93 -19.19
C LEU A 3 -21.71 32.65 -17.70
N THR A 4 -22.90 33.06 -17.26
CA THR A 4 -23.36 32.86 -15.86
C THR A 4 -24.72 32.15 -15.85
N GLY A 5 -25.23 31.75 -14.68
CA GLY A 5 -26.57 31.17 -14.54
C GLY A 5 -27.69 32.06 -15.11
N GLN A 6 -27.43 33.35 -15.26
CA GLN A 6 -28.39 34.34 -15.81
C GLN A 6 -28.28 34.48 -17.36
N SER A 7 -27.28 33.87 -17.99
CA SER A 7 -27.14 33.94 -19.47
C SER A 7 -28.26 33.17 -20.15
N SER A 8 -28.86 33.82 -21.17
CA SER A 8 -29.93 33.23 -21.95
C SER A 8 -29.46 32.05 -22.83
N ASP A 9 -30.36 31.23 -23.28
CA ASP A 9 -30.05 30.09 -24.17
C ASP A 9 -29.50 30.57 -25.52
N GLU A 10 -29.93 31.74 -25.97
CA GLU A 10 -29.40 32.36 -27.21
C GLU A 10 -27.95 32.79 -27.02
N GLU A 11 -27.58 33.38 -25.87
CA GLU A 11 -26.20 33.75 -25.54
C GLU A 11 -25.31 32.54 -25.42
N ARG A 12 -25.80 31.45 -24.79
CA ARG A 12 -25.09 30.16 -24.70
C ARG A 12 -24.83 29.54 -26.05
N ALA A 13 -25.85 29.50 -26.92
CA ALA A 13 -25.71 28.99 -28.27
C ALA A 13 -24.79 29.85 -29.15
N ALA A 14 -24.83 31.18 -28.99
CA ALA A 14 -23.91 32.10 -29.67
C ALA A 14 -22.46 31.90 -29.20
N ALA A 15 -22.24 31.71 -27.90
CA ALA A 15 -20.92 31.43 -27.34
C ALA A 15 -20.32 30.15 -27.92
N LYS A 16 -21.11 29.08 -28.01
CA LYS A 16 -20.69 27.81 -28.63
C LYS A 16 -20.25 28.03 -30.09
N ARG A 17 -21.08 28.66 -30.90
CA ARG A 17 -20.75 28.95 -32.32
C ARG A 17 -19.45 29.73 -32.46
N ARG A 18 -19.27 30.77 -31.63
CA ARG A 18 -18.09 31.63 -31.68
C ARG A 18 -16.82 30.93 -31.17
N LEU A 19 -16.94 29.98 -30.28
CA LEU A 19 -15.80 29.15 -29.84
C LEU A 19 -15.40 28.18 -30.96
N VAL A 20 -16.36 27.50 -31.57
CA VAL A 20 -16.10 26.54 -32.64
C VAL A 20 -15.54 27.24 -33.90
N SER A 21 -16.04 28.45 -34.23
CA SER A 21 -15.50 29.25 -35.37
C SER A 21 -14.14 29.88 -35.10
N GLY A 22 -13.66 29.87 -33.84
CA GLY A 22 -12.39 30.49 -33.44
C GLY A 22 -12.48 32.00 -33.17
N ASP A 23 -13.66 32.63 -33.30
CA ASP A 23 -13.87 34.05 -32.98
C ASP A 23 -13.63 34.36 -31.49
N VAL A 24 -13.81 33.35 -30.64
CA VAL A 24 -13.56 33.41 -29.20
C VAL A 24 -12.67 32.24 -28.82
N ARG A 25 -11.54 32.53 -28.17
CA ARG A 25 -10.60 31.47 -27.72
C ARG A 25 -10.94 30.90 -26.36
N PHE A 26 -11.59 31.66 -25.48
CA PHE A 26 -11.92 31.28 -24.12
C PHE A 26 -13.35 31.63 -23.76
N ILE A 27 -14.03 30.71 -23.11
CA ILE A 27 -15.30 30.94 -22.45
C ILE A 27 -15.10 30.71 -20.97
N PHE A 28 -15.34 31.73 -20.13
CA PHE A 28 -15.38 31.59 -18.68
C PHE A 28 -16.80 31.26 -18.26
N VAL A 29 -16.94 30.23 -17.42
CA VAL A 29 -18.25 29.78 -16.93
C VAL A 29 -18.22 29.67 -15.41
N VAL A 30 -19.33 30.01 -14.77
CA VAL A 30 -19.54 29.84 -13.33
C VAL A 30 -20.80 29.02 -13.14
N ASP A 31 -20.65 27.82 -12.58
CA ASP A 31 -21.72 26.87 -12.20
C ASP A 31 -22.68 26.41 -13.31
N ILE A 32 -22.45 26.79 -14.57
CA ILE A 32 -23.33 26.45 -15.70
C ILE A 32 -22.92 25.15 -16.39
N TYR A 33 -21.68 24.71 -16.25
CA TYR A 33 -21.19 23.53 -16.94
C TYR A 33 -21.72 22.22 -16.33
N ASN A 34 -22.50 22.31 -15.24
CA ASN A 34 -23.12 21.15 -14.60
C ASN A 34 -24.34 20.65 -15.39
N GLU A 35 -25.02 21.52 -16.15
CA GLU A 35 -26.18 21.16 -16.96
C GLU A 35 -26.22 21.95 -18.29
N GLY A 36 -26.34 21.25 -19.41
CA GLY A 36 -26.81 21.81 -20.69
C GLY A 36 -25.79 22.30 -21.70
N VAL A 37 -24.49 22.46 -21.40
CA VAL A 37 -23.51 22.87 -22.45
C VAL A 37 -22.70 21.67 -22.93
N ASP A 38 -22.89 21.33 -24.21
CA ASP A 38 -22.18 20.27 -24.89
C ASP A 38 -21.39 20.81 -26.06
N ILE A 39 -20.06 20.83 -25.95
CA ILE A 39 -19.12 21.30 -26.97
C ILE A 39 -18.02 20.25 -27.14
N PRO A 40 -18.24 19.21 -27.98
CA PRO A 40 -17.26 18.15 -28.20
C PRO A 40 -15.89 18.65 -28.67
N GLU A 41 -15.89 19.78 -29.40
CA GLU A 41 -14.72 20.41 -30.00
C GLU A 41 -13.74 21.00 -28.95
N VAL A 42 -14.16 21.16 -27.68
CA VAL A 42 -13.28 21.68 -26.64
C VAL A 42 -12.13 20.70 -26.40
N ASN A 43 -10.91 21.17 -26.62
CA ASN A 43 -9.67 20.42 -26.42
C ASN A 43 -8.90 20.82 -25.16
N THR A 44 -9.30 21.89 -24.49
CA THR A 44 -8.62 22.38 -23.29
C THR A 44 -9.66 22.84 -22.26
N VAL A 45 -9.53 22.34 -21.03
CA VAL A 45 -10.37 22.73 -19.90
C VAL A 45 -9.47 23.24 -18.77
N LEU A 46 -9.81 24.40 -18.20
CA LEU A 46 -9.14 25.01 -17.07
C LEU A 46 -10.07 24.98 -15.84
N PHE A 47 -9.68 24.25 -14.80
CA PHE A 47 -10.33 24.29 -13.48
C PHE A 47 -9.65 25.36 -12.64
N LEU A 48 -10.20 26.58 -12.66
CA LEU A 48 -9.65 27.72 -11.90
C LEU A 48 -10.11 27.74 -10.44
N ARG A 49 -11.09 26.93 -10.11
CA ARG A 49 -11.64 26.77 -8.75
C ARG A 49 -11.72 25.29 -8.42
N PRO A 50 -11.26 24.86 -7.25
CA PRO A 50 -11.46 23.48 -6.80
C PRO A 50 -12.95 23.13 -6.78
N THR A 51 -13.31 22.01 -7.40
CA THR A 51 -14.68 21.47 -7.38
C THR A 51 -14.77 20.51 -6.19
N GLU A 52 -15.56 20.84 -5.18
CA GLU A 52 -15.67 20.04 -3.93
C GLU A 52 -16.36 18.69 -4.16
N SER A 53 -17.22 18.57 -5.17
CA SER A 53 -17.91 17.32 -5.53
C SER A 53 -17.14 16.55 -6.59
N LEU A 54 -16.74 15.32 -6.26
CA LEU A 54 -16.15 14.37 -7.20
C LEU A 54 -17.07 14.14 -8.42
N THR A 55 -18.38 13.98 -8.18
CA THR A 55 -19.38 13.77 -9.23
C THR A 55 -19.38 14.93 -10.22
N ILE A 56 -19.37 16.17 -9.74
CA ILE A 56 -19.34 17.36 -10.60
C ILE A 56 -18.03 17.40 -11.40
N PHE A 57 -16.89 17.12 -10.75
CA PHE A 57 -15.60 17.06 -11.43
C PHE A 57 -15.60 16.04 -12.58
N LEU A 58 -16.07 14.80 -12.31
CA LEU A 58 -16.15 13.74 -13.34
C LEU A 58 -17.13 14.08 -14.45
N GLN A 59 -18.27 14.72 -14.14
CA GLN A 59 -19.22 15.18 -15.14
C GLN A 59 -18.60 16.25 -16.07
N GLN A 60 -17.88 17.22 -15.50
CA GLN A 60 -17.20 18.27 -16.25
C GLN A 60 -16.08 17.68 -17.11
N LEU A 61 -15.28 16.76 -16.56
CA LEU A 61 -14.23 16.06 -17.28
C LEU A 61 -14.81 15.22 -18.44
N GLY A 62 -15.87 14.45 -18.19
CA GLY A 62 -16.53 13.59 -19.16
C GLY A 62 -17.08 14.35 -20.36
N ARG A 63 -17.56 15.60 -20.17
CA ARG A 63 -18.00 16.45 -21.30
C ARG A 63 -16.84 16.83 -22.20
N GLY A 64 -15.67 17.14 -21.60
CA GLY A 64 -14.45 17.40 -22.35
C GLY A 64 -13.85 16.17 -23.04
N LEU A 65 -14.16 14.95 -22.61
CA LEU A 65 -13.67 13.71 -23.20
C LEU A 65 -14.46 13.23 -24.43
N ARG A 66 -15.51 13.96 -24.85
CA ARG A 66 -16.26 13.61 -26.06
C ARG A 66 -15.40 13.74 -27.31
N LEU A 67 -15.61 12.80 -28.23
CA LEU A 67 -14.88 12.76 -29.50
C LEU A 67 -15.35 13.85 -30.46
N SER A 68 -14.40 14.45 -31.19
CA SER A 68 -14.64 15.36 -32.31
C SER A 68 -13.57 15.10 -33.38
N GLU A 69 -13.89 15.31 -34.68
CA GLU A 69 -13.00 14.96 -35.78
C GLU A 69 -11.62 15.62 -35.73
N ASP A 70 -11.52 16.86 -35.26
CA ASP A 70 -10.25 17.63 -35.19
C ASP A 70 -9.62 17.63 -33.79
N LYS A 71 -10.06 16.74 -32.92
CA LYS A 71 -9.59 16.69 -31.52
C LYS A 71 -8.76 15.45 -31.22
N GLU A 72 -7.45 15.62 -31.13
CA GLU A 72 -6.53 14.54 -30.81
C GLU A 72 -6.56 14.14 -29.34
N CYS A 73 -6.68 15.11 -28.42
CA CYS A 73 -6.71 14.87 -26.98
C CYS A 73 -7.47 15.97 -26.23
N LEU A 74 -7.74 15.73 -24.95
CA LEU A 74 -8.22 16.73 -24.01
C LEU A 74 -7.06 17.10 -23.06
N THR A 75 -6.70 18.38 -23.05
CA THR A 75 -5.79 18.92 -22.05
C THR A 75 -6.58 19.47 -20.87
N VAL A 76 -6.28 19.03 -19.66
CA VAL A 76 -6.90 19.54 -18.43
C VAL A 76 -5.85 20.23 -17.59
N LEU A 77 -6.08 21.51 -17.31
CA LEU A 77 -5.25 22.31 -16.39
C LEU A 77 -6.05 22.54 -15.11
N ASP A 78 -5.62 21.93 -14.03
CA ASP A 78 -6.28 22.00 -12.73
C ASP A 78 -5.45 22.86 -11.76
N PHE A 79 -5.97 24.02 -11.40
CA PHE A 79 -5.32 24.96 -10.50
C PHE A 79 -5.64 24.64 -9.06
N ILE A 80 -4.71 23.96 -8.39
CA ILE A 80 -4.85 23.55 -6.99
C ILE A 80 -4.53 24.74 -6.09
N GLY A 81 -5.60 25.39 -5.60
CA GLY A 81 -5.48 26.46 -4.61
C GLY A 81 -5.25 25.92 -3.20
N GLN A 82 -4.65 26.75 -2.31
CA GLN A 82 -4.46 26.39 -0.89
C GLN A 82 -5.78 26.40 -0.06
N ALA A 83 -6.92 26.42 -0.69
CA ALA A 83 -8.13 26.98 -0.10
C ALA A 83 -8.94 26.05 0.80
N ASN A 84 -8.79 24.74 0.80
CA ASN A 84 -9.64 23.95 1.71
C ASN A 84 -8.97 22.67 2.22
N ARG A 85 -8.71 22.61 3.54
CA ARG A 85 -8.24 21.40 4.21
C ARG A 85 -9.24 20.24 4.17
N LYS A 86 -10.51 20.52 3.84
CA LYS A 86 -11.57 19.52 3.67
C LYS A 86 -11.64 18.90 2.26
N TYR A 87 -10.85 19.43 1.31
CA TYR A 87 -10.85 18.90 -0.05
C TYR A 87 -10.17 17.54 -0.10
N ASN A 88 -10.88 16.54 -0.60
CA ASN A 88 -10.38 15.18 -0.70
C ASN A 88 -9.67 14.97 -2.05
N PHE A 89 -8.37 15.22 -2.09
CA PHE A 89 -7.56 14.97 -3.28
C PHE A 89 -7.43 13.48 -3.59
N GLU A 90 -7.52 12.62 -2.59
CA GLU A 90 -7.35 11.19 -2.77
C GLU A 90 -8.47 10.61 -3.60
N ASP A 91 -9.73 10.87 -3.29
CA ASP A 91 -10.88 10.39 -4.06
C ASP A 91 -10.83 10.92 -5.49
N LYS A 92 -10.40 12.18 -5.66
CA LYS A 92 -10.26 12.80 -6.98
C LYS A 92 -9.25 12.06 -7.85
N PHE A 93 -8.07 11.77 -7.34
CA PHE A 93 -7.04 11.06 -8.11
C PHE A 93 -7.36 9.58 -8.24
N ALA A 94 -7.92 8.94 -7.22
CA ALA A 94 -8.37 7.55 -7.28
C ALA A 94 -9.36 7.32 -8.44
N ALA A 95 -10.31 8.24 -8.63
CA ALA A 95 -11.28 8.16 -9.72
C ALA A 95 -10.68 8.29 -11.13
N LEU A 96 -9.44 8.77 -11.26
CA LEU A 96 -8.73 8.88 -12.54
C LEU A 96 -7.85 7.65 -12.83
N LEU A 97 -7.68 6.74 -11.87
CA LEU A 97 -6.87 5.53 -12.02
C LEU A 97 -7.74 4.35 -12.45
N SER A 98 -7.21 3.50 -13.34
CA SER A 98 -7.96 2.37 -13.92
C SER A 98 -7.82 1.11 -13.14
N ASN A 99 -7.76 0.84 -12.03
CA ASN A 99 -7.48 -0.30 -11.14
C ASN A 99 -6.26 -0.02 -10.26
N ALA A 100 -6.40 0.90 -9.32
CA ALA A 100 -5.30 1.21 -8.43
C ALA A 100 -5.14 0.12 -7.36
N THR A 101 -4.30 -0.86 -7.64
CA THR A 101 -3.72 -1.73 -6.61
C THR A 101 -2.72 -0.99 -5.73
N ARG A 102 -2.45 0.29 -6.06
CA ARG A 102 -1.46 1.16 -5.41
C ARG A 102 -2.14 2.38 -4.82
N SER A 103 -1.70 2.82 -3.64
CA SER A 103 -2.22 4.04 -3.04
C SER A 103 -1.98 5.27 -3.92
N VAL A 104 -2.92 6.21 -3.92
CA VAL A 104 -2.78 7.50 -4.63
C VAL A 104 -1.49 8.23 -4.27
N SER A 105 -1.07 8.17 -3.01
CA SER A 105 0.20 8.73 -2.55
C SER A 105 1.41 8.12 -3.26
N ARG A 106 1.36 6.83 -3.61
CA ARG A 106 2.41 6.15 -4.36
C ARG A 106 2.36 6.50 -5.84
N GLU A 107 1.17 6.55 -6.41
CA GLU A 107 0.97 7.01 -7.79
C GLU A 107 1.53 8.41 -8.01
N ILE A 108 1.26 9.35 -7.09
CA ILE A 108 1.83 10.71 -7.15
C ILE A 108 3.36 10.70 -7.13
N LYS A 109 3.99 9.82 -6.34
CA LYS A 109 5.45 9.73 -6.25
C LYS A 109 6.08 9.09 -7.47
N ASP A 110 5.42 8.10 -8.05
CA ASP A 110 5.93 7.28 -9.15
C ASP A 110 5.48 7.82 -10.53
N GLY A 111 4.72 8.92 -10.58
CA GLY A 111 4.31 9.61 -11.80
C GLY A 111 3.06 9.04 -12.47
N PHE A 112 2.12 8.51 -11.70
CA PHE A 112 0.81 8.02 -12.16
C PHE A 112 0.90 6.90 -13.22
N VAL A 113 1.51 5.79 -12.85
CA VAL A 113 1.72 4.65 -13.76
C VAL A 113 0.45 3.84 -14.04
N SER A 114 -0.59 3.97 -13.20
CA SER A 114 -1.85 3.22 -13.31
C SER A 114 -2.98 3.97 -14.00
N VAL A 115 -2.69 5.04 -14.73
CA VAL A 115 -3.70 5.73 -15.56
C VAL A 115 -4.07 4.90 -16.79
N PRO A 116 -5.30 5.06 -17.34
CA PRO A 116 -5.71 4.41 -18.58
C PRO A 116 -4.72 4.67 -19.73
N LYS A 117 -4.58 3.71 -20.65
CA LYS A 117 -3.72 3.86 -21.83
C LYS A 117 -4.11 5.13 -22.62
N GLY A 118 -3.10 5.91 -23.00
CA GLY A 118 -3.30 7.19 -23.69
C GLY A 118 -3.58 8.37 -22.76
N CYS A 119 -3.68 8.16 -21.45
CA CYS A 119 -3.81 9.20 -20.47
C CYS A 119 -2.46 9.49 -19.79
N TYR A 120 -2.28 10.73 -19.35
CA TYR A 120 -1.09 11.19 -18.67
C TYR A 120 -1.46 12.23 -17.61
N ILE A 121 -0.91 12.10 -16.40
CA ILE A 121 -1.08 13.08 -15.32
C ILE A 121 0.29 13.57 -14.88
N GLN A 122 0.47 14.88 -14.87
CA GLN A 122 1.66 15.54 -14.34
C GLN A 122 1.29 16.54 -13.25
N LEU A 123 1.96 16.45 -12.13
CA LEU A 123 1.81 17.43 -11.05
C LEU A 123 3.05 18.33 -10.97
N GLU A 124 2.82 19.63 -10.78
CA GLU A 124 3.89 20.54 -10.36
C GLU A 124 4.40 20.11 -8.97
N LYS A 125 5.72 20.25 -8.71
CA LYS A 125 6.36 19.82 -7.45
C LYS A 125 5.69 20.39 -6.20
N LYS A 126 5.27 21.67 -6.24
CA LYS A 126 4.58 22.31 -5.10
C LYS A 126 3.18 21.73 -4.90
N ALA A 127 2.46 21.50 -6.00
CA ALA A 127 1.14 20.87 -5.97
C ALA A 127 1.22 19.43 -5.44
N ALA A 128 2.16 18.64 -5.93
CA ALA A 128 2.38 17.26 -5.45
C ALA A 128 2.65 17.23 -3.94
N LYS A 129 3.52 18.14 -3.45
CA LYS A 129 3.80 18.22 -2.01
C LYS A 129 2.55 18.57 -1.20
N TYR A 130 1.79 19.58 -1.64
CA TYR A 130 0.57 20.02 -0.97
C TYR A 130 -0.49 18.89 -0.93
N ILE A 131 -0.71 18.20 -2.05
CA ILE A 131 -1.65 17.08 -2.14
C ILE A 131 -1.22 15.96 -1.20
N LEU A 132 0.06 15.56 -1.21
CA LEU A 132 0.57 14.52 -0.31
C LEU A 132 0.44 14.90 1.16
N GLU A 133 0.62 16.18 1.52
CA GLU A 133 0.39 16.66 2.87
C GLU A 133 -1.09 16.64 3.25
N ASN A 134 -1.99 16.98 2.33
CA ASN A 134 -3.44 16.91 2.53
C ASN A 134 -3.90 15.46 2.73
N ILE A 135 -3.49 14.54 1.85
CA ILE A 135 -3.78 13.12 1.96
C ILE A 135 -3.28 12.57 3.31
N ARG A 136 -2.04 12.88 3.69
CA ARG A 136 -1.50 12.46 5.00
C ARG A 136 -2.27 13.04 6.17
N ALA A 137 -2.72 14.28 6.08
CA ALA A 137 -3.48 14.92 7.15
C ALA A 137 -4.88 14.29 7.32
N SER A 138 -5.50 13.82 6.25
CA SER A 138 -6.81 13.17 6.30
C SER A 138 -6.77 11.77 6.91
N TYR A 139 -5.65 11.05 6.83
CA TYR A 139 -5.42 9.74 7.46
C TYR A 139 -4.47 9.77 8.65
N GLY A 140 -3.96 10.94 8.99
CA GLY A 140 -2.82 11.12 9.89
C GLY A 140 -3.10 10.83 11.37
N ASN A 141 -4.33 10.39 11.74
CA ASN A 141 -4.64 10.05 13.12
C ASN A 141 -5.81 9.06 13.21
N THR A 142 -5.92 8.41 14.36
CA THR A 142 -7.00 7.47 14.68
C THR A 142 -8.39 8.08 14.53
N ALA A 143 -8.58 9.35 14.92
CA ALA A 143 -9.88 10.03 14.86
C ALA A 143 -10.40 10.15 13.41
N GLY A 144 -9.52 10.40 12.45
CA GLY A 144 -9.88 10.44 11.02
C GLY A 144 -10.33 9.09 10.48
N LEU A 145 -9.68 8.01 10.88
CA LEU A 145 -10.08 6.65 10.51
C LEU A 145 -11.42 6.25 11.17
N VAL A 146 -11.61 6.59 12.44
CA VAL A 146 -12.87 6.36 13.17
C VAL A 146 -14.04 7.11 12.53
N ALA A 147 -13.86 8.40 12.19
CA ALA A 147 -14.91 9.17 11.54
C ALA A 147 -15.32 8.57 10.18
N ARG A 148 -14.36 8.06 9.40
CA ARG A 148 -14.65 7.40 8.12
C ARG A 148 -15.31 6.03 8.28
N ALA A 149 -14.92 5.27 9.31
CA ALA A 149 -15.60 4.02 9.62
C ALA A 149 -17.07 4.27 10.03
N ALA A 150 -17.33 5.33 10.81
CA ALA A 150 -18.69 5.70 11.25
C ALA A 150 -19.59 6.11 10.08
N SER A 151 -19.07 6.80 9.05
CA SER A 151 -19.88 7.23 7.89
C SER A 151 -19.83 6.24 6.71
N PHE A 152 -19.03 5.18 6.79
CA PHE A 152 -18.70 4.33 5.65
C PHE A 152 -19.91 3.76 4.92
N ALA A 153 -20.88 3.22 5.66
CA ALA A 153 -22.07 2.60 5.07
C ALA A 153 -22.96 3.63 4.35
N GLU A 154 -23.03 4.86 4.89
CA GLU A 154 -23.80 5.96 4.29
C GLU A 154 -23.08 6.50 3.02
N ASP A 155 -21.75 6.62 3.08
CA ASP A 155 -20.95 7.18 2.00
C ASP A 155 -20.78 6.22 0.82
N SER A 156 -20.60 4.90 1.10
CA SER A 156 -20.29 3.89 0.10
C SER A 156 -21.47 3.03 -0.33
N GLY A 157 -22.46 2.85 0.53
CA GLY A 157 -23.54 1.87 0.38
C GLY A 157 -23.08 0.40 0.54
N LEU A 158 -21.86 0.18 1.02
CA LEU A 158 -21.26 -1.13 1.22
C LEU A 158 -21.25 -1.51 2.70
N GLU A 159 -21.11 -2.82 2.98
CA GLU A 159 -20.85 -3.31 4.32
C GLU A 159 -19.43 -2.88 4.78
N LEU A 160 -19.29 -2.48 6.03
CA LEU A 160 -18.00 -2.09 6.61
C LEU A 160 -17.17 -3.34 6.93
N THR A 161 -16.39 -3.79 5.97
CA THR A 161 -15.36 -4.81 6.11
C THR A 161 -13.99 -4.19 5.89
N LEU A 162 -12.90 -4.83 6.34
CA LEU A 162 -11.54 -4.35 6.10
C LEU A 162 -11.29 -4.15 4.59
N LYS A 163 -11.66 -5.16 3.80
CA LYS A 163 -11.51 -5.12 2.33
C LYS A 163 -12.24 -3.95 1.73
N ASN A 164 -13.55 -3.81 2.00
CA ASN A 164 -14.37 -2.74 1.42
C ASN A 164 -13.86 -1.36 1.84
N PHE A 165 -13.41 -1.22 3.08
CA PHE A 165 -12.85 0.03 3.60
C PHE A 165 -11.54 0.40 2.91
N LEU A 166 -10.62 -0.56 2.78
CA LEU A 166 -9.34 -0.34 2.09
C LEU A 166 -9.53 -0.04 0.61
N ASP A 167 -10.40 -0.78 -0.07
CA ASP A 167 -10.67 -0.63 -1.50
C ASP A 167 -11.38 0.70 -1.79
N TYR A 168 -12.40 1.05 -1.01
CA TYR A 168 -13.16 2.29 -1.21
C TYR A 168 -12.31 3.55 -1.00
N TYR A 169 -11.48 3.57 0.07
CA TYR A 169 -10.60 4.69 0.35
C TYR A 169 -9.22 4.55 -0.29
N HIS A 170 -8.96 3.51 -1.09
CA HIS A 170 -7.66 3.21 -1.72
C HIS A 170 -6.49 3.23 -0.74
N LEU A 171 -6.70 2.66 0.44
CA LEU A 171 -5.73 2.67 1.53
C LEU A 171 -4.77 1.49 1.45
N ASP A 172 -3.50 1.76 1.69
CA ASP A 172 -2.57 0.71 2.08
C ASP A 172 -2.92 0.23 3.51
N PRO A 173 -3.07 -1.08 3.75
CA PRO A 173 -3.38 -1.60 5.09
C PRO A 173 -2.49 -1.06 6.21
N ARG A 174 -1.22 -0.76 5.90
CA ARG A 174 -0.25 -0.17 6.86
C ARG A 174 -0.69 1.20 7.40
N VAL A 175 -1.55 1.91 6.71
CA VAL A 175 -2.10 3.20 7.19
C VAL A 175 -3.03 2.95 8.38
N VAL A 176 -3.87 1.93 8.29
CA VAL A 176 -4.78 1.51 9.37
C VAL A 176 -3.95 1.01 10.55
N TYR A 177 -3.12 0.01 10.32
CA TYR A 177 -2.35 -0.69 11.36
C TYR A 177 -1.20 0.09 11.98
N LYS A 178 -0.93 1.29 11.50
CA LYS A 178 -0.02 2.23 12.16
C LYS A 178 -0.57 2.72 13.49
N PHE A 179 -1.89 2.77 13.64
CA PHE A 179 -2.54 3.41 14.79
C PHE A 179 -3.32 2.44 15.66
N SER A 180 -3.95 1.41 15.08
CA SER A 180 -4.81 0.48 15.80
C SER A 180 -5.15 -0.73 14.92
N SER A 181 -5.79 -1.77 15.47
CA SER A 181 -6.51 -2.75 14.67
C SER A 181 -7.72 -2.11 13.98
N PHE A 182 -8.16 -2.66 12.87
CA PHE A 182 -9.36 -2.19 12.17
C PHE A 182 -10.62 -2.42 13.01
N SER A 183 -10.72 -3.58 13.68
CA SER A 183 -11.82 -3.88 14.60
C SER A 183 -11.90 -2.87 15.73
N ARG A 184 -10.77 -2.41 16.27
CA ARG A 184 -10.75 -1.35 17.30
C ARG A 184 -11.21 0.00 16.73
N ILE A 185 -10.90 0.31 15.49
CA ILE A 185 -11.41 1.50 14.80
C ILE A 185 -12.92 1.38 14.61
N CYS A 186 -13.43 0.21 14.19
CA CYS A 186 -14.86 -0.05 14.05
C CYS A 186 -15.62 0.04 15.38
N ALA A 187 -15.05 -0.50 16.47
CA ALA A 187 -15.63 -0.37 17.80
C ALA A 187 -15.73 1.09 18.27
N ARG A 188 -14.67 1.88 18.05
CA ARG A 188 -14.68 3.32 18.36
C ARG A 188 -15.61 4.15 17.48
N ALA A 189 -16.00 3.60 16.33
CA ALA A 189 -16.97 4.18 15.41
C ALA A 189 -18.41 3.73 15.70
N ASP A 190 -18.63 2.96 16.78
CA ASP A 190 -19.90 2.33 17.13
C ASP A 190 -20.47 1.42 16.01
N ALA A 191 -19.58 0.93 15.10
CA ALA A 191 -19.95 0.06 14.01
C ALA A 191 -20.00 -1.44 14.41
N ILE A 192 -19.29 -1.80 15.48
CA ILE A 192 -19.33 -3.11 16.12
C ILE A 192 -19.37 -2.92 17.63
N GLU A 193 -19.80 -3.95 18.35
CA GLU A 193 -19.71 -3.97 19.82
C GLU A 193 -18.28 -3.83 20.30
N ASP A 194 -18.07 -3.15 21.43
CA ASP A 194 -16.74 -3.03 22.03
C ASP A 194 -16.27 -4.40 22.56
N PHE A 195 -14.98 -4.66 22.45
CA PHE A 195 -14.38 -5.93 22.82
C PHE A 195 -13.12 -5.72 23.67
N SER A 196 -12.76 -6.75 24.43
CA SER A 196 -11.49 -6.78 25.18
C SER A 196 -10.88 -8.16 25.00
N GLU A 197 -9.76 -8.24 24.29
CA GLU A 197 -9.05 -9.49 24.01
C GLU A 197 -7.61 -9.43 24.51
N PRO A 198 -7.05 -10.52 25.06
CA PRO A 198 -5.77 -10.50 25.77
C PRO A 198 -4.58 -10.14 24.88
N LEU A 199 -4.66 -10.39 23.58
CA LEU A 199 -3.57 -10.16 22.63
C LEU A 199 -3.70 -8.87 21.82
N GLU A 200 -4.62 -7.96 22.15
CA GLU A 200 -4.89 -6.76 21.35
C GLU A 200 -3.63 -5.91 21.09
N ASP A 201 -2.84 -5.63 22.13
CA ASP A 201 -1.62 -4.83 22.00
C ASP A 201 -0.53 -5.51 21.15
N ILE A 202 -0.47 -6.84 21.23
CA ILE A 202 0.53 -7.66 20.52
C ILE A 202 0.13 -7.75 19.04
N LEU A 203 -1.13 -8.11 18.75
CA LEU A 203 -1.65 -8.27 17.41
C LEU A 203 -1.70 -6.96 16.64
N THR A 204 -2.04 -5.84 17.29
CA THR A 204 -1.99 -4.52 16.66
C THR A 204 -0.61 -4.21 16.07
N LYS A 205 0.47 -4.60 16.75
CA LYS A 205 1.84 -4.43 16.23
C LYS A 205 2.18 -5.45 15.14
N ALA A 206 1.64 -6.66 15.23
CA ALA A 206 1.88 -7.73 14.28
C ALA A 206 1.17 -7.46 12.94
N PHE A 207 -0.04 -6.92 12.95
CA PHE A 207 -0.80 -6.58 11.74
C PHE A 207 0.00 -5.70 10.77
N ALA A 208 0.73 -4.70 11.26
CA ALA A 208 1.55 -3.84 10.41
C ALA A 208 2.65 -4.62 9.64
N LYS A 209 3.16 -5.70 10.24
CA LYS A 209 4.17 -6.59 9.62
C LYS A 209 3.50 -7.60 8.66
N LEU A 210 2.33 -8.11 9.02
CA LEU A 210 1.57 -9.05 8.20
C LEU A 210 0.87 -8.37 7.01
N ALA A 211 0.60 -7.07 7.13
CA ALA A 211 0.03 -6.26 6.06
C ALA A 211 0.91 -6.15 4.79
N VAL A 212 2.17 -6.55 4.87
CA VAL A 212 3.08 -6.60 3.71
C VAL A 212 3.37 -8.02 3.22
N ALA A 213 2.81 -9.04 3.87
CA ALA A 213 2.96 -10.41 3.41
C ALA A 213 2.39 -10.60 2.00
N ASP A 214 3.15 -11.28 1.12
CA ASP A 214 2.83 -11.45 -0.29
C ASP A 214 3.31 -12.80 -0.86
N SER A 215 3.70 -13.76 -0.02
CA SER A 215 3.89 -15.16 -0.40
C SER A 215 2.56 -15.91 -0.36
N ARG A 216 2.09 -16.42 -1.50
CA ARG A 216 0.84 -17.22 -1.58
C ARG A 216 0.93 -18.46 -0.73
N ARG A 217 2.07 -19.14 -0.74
CA ARG A 217 2.30 -20.37 0.02
C ARG A 217 2.18 -20.12 1.52
N TRP A 218 2.87 -19.10 2.03
CA TRP A 218 2.83 -18.77 3.46
C TRP A 218 1.45 -18.28 3.89
N ILE A 219 0.82 -17.39 3.11
CA ILE A 219 -0.54 -16.89 3.40
C ILE A 219 -1.55 -18.04 3.37
N SER A 220 -1.51 -18.93 2.37
CA SER A 220 -2.41 -20.10 2.28
C SER A 220 -2.26 -21.03 3.48
N PHE A 221 -1.01 -21.29 3.89
CA PHE A 221 -0.71 -22.06 5.09
C PHE A 221 -1.34 -21.41 6.34
N LEU A 222 -1.15 -20.12 6.55
CA LEU A 222 -1.72 -19.41 7.70
C LEU A 222 -3.25 -19.41 7.68
N LEU A 223 -3.87 -19.21 6.51
CA LEU A 223 -5.33 -19.28 6.37
C LEU A 223 -5.91 -20.67 6.67
N ASP A 224 -5.16 -21.74 6.45
CA ASP A 224 -5.55 -23.10 6.81
C ASP A 224 -5.33 -23.40 8.30
N VAL A 225 -4.20 -22.98 8.86
CA VAL A 225 -3.76 -23.38 10.20
C VAL A 225 -4.39 -22.52 11.30
N LEU A 226 -4.46 -21.20 11.13
CA LEU A 226 -4.91 -20.30 12.20
C LEU A 226 -6.35 -20.56 12.71
N PRO A 227 -7.32 -20.99 11.87
CA PRO A 227 -8.67 -21.31 12.36
C PRO A 227 -8.75 -22.59 13.20
N ARG A 228 -7.69 -23.40 13.24
CA ARG A 228 -7.70 -24.71 13.92
C ARG A 228 -6.55 -24.90 14.92
N LEU A 229 -6.01 -23.80 15.43
CA LEU A 229 -4.88 -23.81 16.37
C LEU A 229 -5.10 -24.73 17.59
N ASP A 230 -6.33 -24.78 18.12
CA ASP A 230 -6.70 -25.59 19.29
C ASP A 230 -6.59 -27.11 19.07
N ASN A 231 -6.61 -27.53 17.80
CA ASN A 231 -6.58 -28.94 17.43
C ASN A 231 -5.34 -29.33 16.65
N LEU A 232 -4.34 -28.45 16.57
CA LEU A 232 -3.15 -28.65 15.77
C LEU A 232 -2.02 -29.28 16.60
N ASP A 233 -1.51 -30.40 16.12
CA ASP A 233 -0.27 -30.98 16.61
C ASP A 233 0.91 -30.33 15.87
N PHE A 234 1.55 -29.34 16.50
CA PHE A 234 2.67 -28.62 15.91
C PHE A 234 3.90 -29.52 15.71
N THR A 235 4.04 -30.58 16.50
CA THR A 235 5.17 -31.50 16.39
C THR A 235 5.05 -32.41 15.16
N ALA A 236 3.84 -32.66 14.68
CA ALA A 236 3.55 -33.47 13.52
C ALA A 236 3.61 -32.72 12.18
N LEU A 237 3.73 -31.39 12.19
CA LEU A 237 3.83 -30.61 10.96
C LEU A 237 5.09 -30.99 10.15
N PRO A 238 5.03 -30.97 8.82
CA PRO A 238 6.21 -31.02 7.95
C PRO A 238 7.21 -29.90 8.26
N ASP A 239 8.47 -30.09 7.99
CA ASP A 239 9.52 -29.16 8.37
C ASP A 239 9.33 -27.74 7.79
N ALA A 240 8.91 -27.60 6.54
CA ALA A 240 8.61 -26.29 5.97
C ALA A 240 7.43 -25.62 6.66
N GLU A 241 6.39 -26.36 6.99
CA GLU A 241 5.21 -25.84 7.70
C GLU A 241 5.55 -25.43 9.14
N LYS A 242 6.39 -26.21 9.84
CA LYS A 242 6.93 -25.82 11.15
C LYS A 242 7.65 -24.47 11.04
N ARG A 243 8.50 -24.28 10.03
CA ARG A 243 9.19 -23.00 9.81
C ARG A 243 8.24 -21.88 9.45
N MET A 244 7.23 -22.13 8.64
CA MET A 244 6.19 -21.13 8.36
C MET A 244 5.44 -20.70 9.61
N MET A 245 5.15 -21.64 10.52
CA MET A 245 4.55 -21.33 11.81
C MET A 245 5.51 -20.59 12.74
N GLN A 246 6.80 -20.93 12.77
CA GLN A 246 7.85 -20.19 13.49
C GLN A 246 7.99 -18.75 12.96
N MET A 247 7.93 -18.55 11.63
CA MET A 247 7.92 -17.22 11.02
C MET A 247 6.72 -16.39 11.48
N PHE A 248 5.55 -17.00 11.58
CA PHE A 248 4.36 -16.36 12.14
C PHE A 248 4.55 -16.02 13.62
N TYR A 249 4.98 -16.97 14.42
CA TYR A 249 5.17 -16.79 15.85
C TYR A 249 6.16 -15.66 16.17
N ILE A 250 7.34 -15.63 15.51
CA ILE A 250 8.30 -14.54 15.72
C ILE A 250 7.76 -13.19 15.24
N THR A 251 6.89 -13.18 14.23
CA THR A 251 6.27 -11.94 13.75
C THR A 251 5.34 -11.35 14.80
N VAL A 252 4.57 -12.19 15.48
CA VAL A 252 3.58 -11.78 16.49
C VAL A 252 4.26 -11.49 17.82
N TRP A 253 4.98 -12.46 18.38
CA TRP A 253 5.52 -12.37 19.75
C TRP A 253 6.97 -11.88 19.82
N GLY A 254 7.67 -11.80 18.69
CA GLY A 254 9.07 -11.32 18.65
C GLY A 254 10.08 -12.31 19.23
N LYS A 255 9.69 -13.55 19.49
CA LYS A 255 10.51 -14.63 20.04
C LYS A 255 10.59 -15.79 19.03
N ALA A 256 11.75 -16.46 18.97
CA ALA A 256 11.86 -17.72 18.24
C ALA A 256 11.24 -18.85 19.06
N VAL A 257 10.67 -19.83 18.39
CA VAL A 257 10.19 -21.06 19.02
C VAL A 257 11.34 -22.07 19.00
N GLU A 258 11.78 -22.50 20.17
CA GLU A 258 12.81 -23.54 20.34
C GLU A 258 12.17 -24.91 20.57
N ASP A 259 11.04 -24.94 21.26
CA ASP A 259 10.27 -26.16 21.55
C ASP A 259 8.77 -25.87 21.38
N TRP A 260 8.07 -26.74 20.61
CA TRP A 260 6.63 -26.61 20.39
C TRP A 260 5.78 -27.11 21.57
N ASP A 261 6.38 -27.89 22.48
CA ASP A 261 5.73 -28.34 23.71
C ASP A 261 5.95 -27.37 24.89
N ASP A 262 6.61 -26.22 24.66
CA ASP A 262 6.78 -25.17 25.66
C ASP A 262 5.44 -24.56 26.07
N GLU A 263 5.18 -24.53 27.40
CA GLU A 263 3.91 -24.03 27.95
C GLU A 263 3.63 -22.56 27.56
N GLU A 264 4.65 -21.71 27.45
CA GLU A 264 4.49 -20.30 27.02
C GLU A 264 4.07 -20.23 25.55
N VAL A 265 4.67 -21.07 24.69
CA VAL A 265 4.33 -21.11 23.25
C VAL A 265 2.89 -21.54 23.07
N LEU A 266 2.49 -22.64 23.71
CA LEU A 266 1.12 -23.16 23.63
C LEU A 266 0.10 -22.17 24.20
N SER A 267 0.40 -21.57 25.36
CA SER A 267 -0.47 -20.56 25.98
C SER A 267 -0.69 -19.34 25.06
N ASN A 268 0.35 -18.89 24.38
CA ASN A 268 0.24 -17.79 23.42
C ASN A 268 -0.64 -18.16 22.23
N LEU A 269 -0.50 -19.36 21.68
CA LEU A 269 -1.29 -19.82 20.55
C LEU A 269 -2.78 -20.02 20.92
N TYR A 270 -3.06 -20.56 22.11
CA TYR A 270 -4.43 -20.67 22.63
C TYR A 270 -5.04 -19.29 22.90
N ALA A 271 -4.27 -18.33 23.45
CA ALA A 271 -4.75 -16.97 23.63
C ALA A 271 -5.08 -16.29 22.28
N LEU A 272 -4.40 -16.66 21.19
CA LEU A 272 -4.75 -16.20 19.84
C LEU A 272 -6.07 -16.81 19.38
N SER A 273 -6.29 -18.10 19.62
CA SER A 273 -7.54 -18.81 19.31
C SER A 273 -8.74 -18.19 20.07
N ASP A 274 -8.51 -17.82 21.34
CA ASP A 274 -9.52 -17.16 22.18
C ASP A 274 -9.79 -15.70 21.76
N SER A 275 -8.87 -15.07 21.01
CA SER A 275 -9.00 -13.70 20.51
C SER A 275 -9.81 -13.65 19.23
N THR A 276 -11.10 -13.98 19.30
CA THR A 276 -11.95 -14.26 18.13
C THR A 276 -12.15 -13.10 17.17
N VAL A 277 -12.26 -11.86 17.68
CA VAL A 277 -12.43 -10.64 16.88
C VAL A 277 -11.13 -10.36 16.11
N LEU A 278 -10.01 -10.38 16.79
CA LEU A 278 -8.70 -10.07 16.20
C LEU A 278 -8.18 -11.20 15.30
N LEU A 279 -8.48 -12.46 15.64
CA LEU A 279 -8.20 -13.59 14.75
C LEU A 279 -9.03 -13.48 13.47
N GLY A 280 -10.31 -13.10 13.58
CA GLY A 280 -11.16 -12.83 12.42
C GLY A 280 -10.59 -11.74 11.52
N GLU A 281 -10.13 -10.63 12.10
CA GLU A 281 -9.47 -9.53 11.37
C GLU A 281 -8.16 -9.99 10.72
N LEU A 282 -7.35 -10.80 11.43
CA LEU A 282 -6.13 -11.36 10.88
C LEU A 282 -6.39 -12.20 9.62
N LEU A 283 -7.40 -13.06 9.67
CA LEU A 283 -7.79 -13.88 8.53
C LEU A 283 -8.32 -13.04 7.37
N GLU A 284 -9.07 -11.97 7.65
CA GLU A 284 -9.53 -11.02 6.63
C GLU A 284 -8.36 -10.28 5.99
N LEU A 285 -7.39 -9.80 6.78
CA LEU A 285 -6.17 -9.18 6.27
C LEU A 285 -5.38 -10.14 5.37
N LEU A 286 -5.19 -11.39 5.79
CA LEU A 286 -4.45 -12.39 5.00
C LEU A 286 -5.17 -12.71 3.68
N ARG A 287 -6.53 -12.85 3.68
CA ARG A 287 -7.31 -13.01 2.44
C ARG A 287 -7.17 -11.80 1.52
N TYR A 288 -7.30 -10.60 2.08
CA TYR A 288 -7.11 -9.37 1.32
C TYR A 288 -5.71 -9.32 0.68
N ARG A 289 -4.66 -9.65 1.45
CA ARG A 289 -3.29 -9.70 0.91
C ARG A 289 -3.12 -10.75 -0.18
N PHE A 290 -3.69 -11.94 0.00
CA PHE A 290 -3.65 -13.00 -1.00
C PHE A 290 -4.26 -12.56 -2.35
N GLU A 291 -5.40 -11.86 -2.31
CA GLU A 291 -6.07 -11.35 -3.50
C GLU A 291 -5.29 -10.24 -4.22
N GLN A 292 -4.42 -9.53 -3.51
CA GLN A 292 -3.60 -8.44 -4.06
C GLN A 292 -2.31 -8.91 -4.73
N ILE A 293 -1.96 -10.21 -4.66
CA ILE A 293 -0.75 -10.73 -5.27
C ILE A 293 -0.96 -10.86 -6.79
N ASP A 294 -0.24 -10.03 -7.56
CA ASP A 294 -0.33 -9.94 -9.02
C ASP A 294 0.93 -10.43 -9.76
N PHE A 295 1.89 -10.99 -9.05
CA PHE A 295 3.12 -11.54 -9.59
C PHE A 295 3.21 -13.06 -9.37
N ILE A 296 4.12 -13.71 -10.09
CA ILE A 296 4.45 -15.13 -9.91
C ILE A 296 5.50 -15.24 -8.83
N ASP A 297 5.18 -15.98 -7.78
CA ASP A 297 6.10 -16.38 -6.72
C ASP A 297 6.59 -17.80 -6.97
N GLU A 298 7.87 -18.04 -6.77
CA GLU A 298 8.51 -19.35 -6.95
C GLU A 298 9.22 -19.74 -5.66
N PRO A 299 9.18 -21.03 -5.24
CA PRO A 299 9.93 -21.49 -4.09
C PRO A 299 11.45 -21.25 -4.23
N VAL A 300 12.07 -20.87 -3.14
CA VAL A 300 13.55 -20.75 -3.10
C VAL A 300 14.17 -22.15 -2.99
N GLU A 301 14.99 -22.52 -3.96
CA GLU A 301 15.69 -23.78 -3.99
C GLU A 301 17.09 -23.68 -3.35
N LEU A 302 17.25 -24.16 -2.11
CA LEU A 302 18.50 -24.11 -1.35
C LEU A 302 19.05 -25.50 -0.97
N GLY A 303 18.54 -26.58 -1.58
CA GLY A 303 18.93 -27.96 -1.25
C GLY A 303 18.29 -28.51 0.02
N PHE A 304 17.35 -27.79 0.61
CA PHE A 304 16.46 -28.20 1.69
C PHE A 304 15.09 -27.56 1.48
N ASP A 305 14.07 -28.06 2.15
CA ASP A 305 12.69 -27.55 2.03
C ASP A 305 12.58 -26.18 2.70
N CYS A 306 12.82 -25.12 1.91
CA CYS A 306 12.82 -23.74 2.35
C CYS A 306 11.42 -23.13 2.21
N PRO A 307 10.84 -22.51 3.27
CA PRO A 307 9.50 -21.93 3.22
C PRO A 307 9.44 -20.54 2.55
N LEU A 308 10.56 -20.04 2.05
CA LEU A 308 10.61 -18.75 1.37
C LEU A 308 10.31 -18.88 -0.13
N ASP A 309 9.71 -17.85 -0.70
CA ASP A 309 9.45 -17.72 -2.13
C ASP A 309 10.20 -16.52 -2.69
N LEU A 310 10.67 -16.64 -3.95
CA LEU A 310 11.35 -15.57 -4.67
C LEU A 310 10.41 -14.38 -4.88
N HIS A 311 10.98 -13.18 -4.88
CA HIS A 311 10.28 -11.90 -5.09
C HIS A 311 9.26 -11.52 -4.01
N CYS A 312 9.09 -12.35 -2.97
CA CYS A 312 8.20 -12.07 -1.86
C CYS A 312 8.86 -11.23 -0.77
N THR A 313 8.02 -10.54 -0.01
CA THR A 313 8.42 -9.62 1.05
C THR A 313 8.44 -10.33 2.41
N TYR A 314 9.58 -10.32 3.05
CA TYR A 314 9.77 -10.86 4.39
C TYR A 314 10.57 -9.89 5.27
N THR A 315 10.34 -9.94 6.57
CA THR A 315 11.23 -9.28 7.52
C THR A 315 12.53 -10.10 7.67
N ARG A 316 13.60 -9.44 8.10
CA ARG A 316 14.86 -10.13 8.38
C ARG A 316 14.68 -11.30 9.37
N ASP A 317 13.87 -11.11 10.40
CA ASP A 317 13.63 -12.14 11.42
C ASP A 317 12.87 -13.34 10.82
N GLN A 318 11.92 -13.11 9.91
CA GLN A 318 11.23 -14.18 9.18
C GLN A 318 12.20 -14.96 8.29
N ILE A 319 13.07 -14.28 7.52
CA ILE A 319 14.07 -14.93 6.68
C ILE A 319 15.00 -15.82 7.52
N LEU A 320 15.56 -15.27 8.58
CA LEU A 320 16.49 -16.00 9.44
C LEU A 320 15.83 -17.19 10.15
N THR A 321 14.57 -17.03 10.57
CA THR A 321 13.77 -18.12 11.14
C THR A 321 13.49 -19.21 10.09
N ALA A 322 13.12 -18.85 8.87
CA ALA A 322 12.93 -19.78 7.77
C ALA A 322 14.21 -20.59 7.45
N LEU A 323 15.37 -20.03 7.76
CA LEU A 323 16.67 -20.65 7.59
C LEU A 323 17.20 -21.35 8.87
N ASP A 324 16.35 -21.63 9.86
CA ASP A 324 16.65 -22.26 11.15
C ASP A 324 17.69 -21.53 11.99
N PHE A 325 17.79 -20.20 11.88
CA PHE A 325 18.69 -19.43 12.72
C PHE A 325 18.04 -19.13 14.07
N ALA A 326 18.61 -19.68 15.17
CA ALA A 326 17.99 -19.68 16.50
C ALA A 326 17.77 -18.28 17.12
N LYS A 327 18.59 -17.27 16.74
CA LYS A 327 18.54 -15.93 17.36
C LYS A 327 18.44 -14.80 16.34
N PRO A 328 17.35 -14.74 15.53
CA PRO A 328 17.20 -13.78 14.42
C PRO A 328 17.37 -12.32 14.86
N SER A 329 16.83 -11.95 16.01
CA SER A 329 16.86 -10.58 16.55
C SER A 329 18.27 -10.08 16.93
N THR A 330 19.26 -10.97 17.03
CA THR A 330 20.65 -10.61 17.33
C THR A 330 21.44 -10.16 16.12
N VAL A 331 20.96 -10.45 14.91
CA VAL A 331 21.66 -10.10 13.67
C VAL A 331 21.45 -8.63 13.36
N ARG A 332 22.53 -7.85 13.40
CA ARG A 332 22.56 -6.42 13.08
C ARG A 332 23.41 -6.11 11.83
N GLU A 333 24.13 -7.11 11.35
CA GLU A 333 25.06 -7.00 10.21
C GLU A 333 24.32 -7.18 8.89
N GLY A 334 24.86 -6.59 7.80
CA GLY A 334 24.34 -6.77 6.46
C GLY A 334 24.61 -8.14 5.84
N VAL A 335 25.44 -8.96 6.48
CA VAL A 335 25.79 -10.32 6.03
C VAL A 335 25.75 -11.27 7.19
N LYS A 336 25.14 -12.44 7.00
CA LYS A 336 25.11 -13.51 8.00
C LYS A 336 25.50 -14.83 7.37
N TRP A 337 26.58 -15.42 7.88
CA TRP A 337 26.97 -16.80 7.56
C TRP A 337 26.19 -17.79 8.43
N LEU A 338 25.58 -18.78 7.78
CA LEU A 338 24.88 -19.90 8.42
C LEU A 338 25.69 -21.19 8.17
N PRO A 339 26.56 -21.61 9.13
CA PRO A 339 27.52 -22.68 8.89
C PRO A 339 26.84 -24.04 8.66
N GLU A 340 25.76 -24.34 9.34
CA GLU A 340 25.02 -25.59 9.20
C GLU A 340 24.37 -25.77 7.81
N LYS A 341 23.94 -24.66 7.23
CA LYS A 341 23.35 -24.63 5.87
C LYS A 341 24.38 -24.33 4.78
N LYS A 342 25.64 -23.97 5.15
CA LYS A 342 26.67 -23.48 4.26
C LYS A 342 26.20 -22.33 3.36
N LEU A 343 25.46 -21.40 3.95
CA LEU A 343 24.75 -20.32 3.26
C LEU A 343 25.19 -18.96 3.80
N ASP A 344 25.51 -18.02 2.91
CA ASP A 344 25.65 -16.61 3.22
C ASP A 344 24.34 -15.87 2.88
N VAL A 345 23.80 -15.15 3.87
CA VAL A 345 22.61 -14.32 3.70
C VAL A 345 23.01 -12.85 3.68
N PHE A 346 22.69 -12.15 2.59
CA PHE A 346 23.00 -10.73 2.41
C PHE A 346 21.74 -9.90 2.58
N PHE A 347 21.78 -8.95 3.52
CA PHE A 347 20.75 -7.94 3.71
C PHE A 347 21.24 -6.61 3.13
N VAL A 348 20.90 -6.33 1.90
CA VAL A 348 21.41 -5.17 1.17
C VAL A 348 20.30 -4.13 0.95
N THR A 349 20.68 -2.85 0.98
CA THR A 349 19.79 -1.76 0.64
C THR A 349 20.06 -1.34 -0.79
N LEU A 350 19.22 -1.79 -1.71
CA LEU A 350 19.19 -1.27 -3.08
C LEU A 350 18.51 0.11 -3.07
N ASN A 351 18.81 0.99 -4.01
CA ASN A 351 18.17 2.31 -4.14
C ASN A 351 18.32 3.22 -2.91
N LYS A 352 19.53 3.39 -2.42
CA LYS A 352 19.82 4.34 -1.34
C LYS A 352 19.51 5.78 -1.79
N SER A 353 18.87 6.54 -0.91
CA SER A 353 18.68 7.99 -1.07
C SER A 353 19.85 8.75 -0.46
N ASP A 354 20.01 10.04 -0.78
CA ASP A 354 21.04 10.91 -0.18
C ASP A 354 21.03 10.93 1.36
N LYS A 355 19.89 10.62 1.97
CA LYS A 355 19.72 10.52 3.43
C LYS A 355 20.32 9.26 4.03
N ASP A 356 20.52 8.24 3.22
CA ASP A 356 21.07 6.95 3.65
C ASP A 356 22.60 6.94 3.62
N TYR A 357 23.22 7.99 3.05
CA TYR A 357 24.65 8.14 3.03
C TYR A 357 25.17 8.89 4.26
N SER A 358 26.05 8.23 5.01
CA SER A 358 26.82 8.81 6.09
C SER A 358 28.28 8.40 5.94
N PRO A 359 29.23 8.99 6.66
CA PRO A 359 30.64 8.56 6.62
C PRO A 359 30.84 7.05 6.88
N THR A 360 29.91 6.41 7.57
CA THR A 360 29.94 4.98 7.91
C THR A 360 29.10 4.11 6.98
N THR A 361 28.27 4.71 6.09
CA THR A 361 27.36 4.02 5.16
C THR A 361 27.56 4.42 3.70
N MET A 362 28.73 4.95 3.37
CA MET A 362 29.13 5.37 2.00
C MET A 362 29.46 4.18 1.08
N TYR A 363 28.75 3.08 1.20
CA TYR A 363 28.88 1.93 0.31
C TYR A 363 27.64 1.83 -0.60
N ASN A 364 27.84 1.27 -1.78
CA ASN A 364 26.79 1.12 -2.77
C ASN A 364 26.71 -0.33 -3.23
N ASP A 365 25.62 -1.00 -2.91
CA ASP A 365 25.37 -2.37 -3.33
C ASP A 365 24.36 -2.31 -4.49
N TYR A 366 24.63 -3.04 -5.58
CA TYR A 366 23.75 -3.06 -6.74
C TYR A 366 23.92 -4.34 -7.55
N SER A 367 22.88 -4.73 -8.27
CA SER A 367 22.93 -5.81 -9.23
C SER A 367 23.52 -5.30 -10.56
N ILE A 368 24.54 -5.99 -11.07
CA ILE A 368 25.14 -5.73 -12.38
C ILE A 368 24.38 -6.49 -13.46
N SER A 369 23.94 -7.71 -13.15
CA SER A 369 23.14 -8.58 -14.01
C SER A 369 22.32 -9.55 -13.15
N GLU A 370 21.55 -10.42 -13.76
CA GLU A 370 20.80 -11.48 -13.07
C GLU A 370 21.69 -12.45 -12.28
N SER A 371 22.95 -12.59 -12.68
CA SER A 371 23.92 -13.53 -12.08
C SER A 371 25.12 -12.84 -11.41
N LEU A 372 25.18 -11.51 -11.42
CA LEU A 372 26.32 -10.77 -10.89
C LEU A 372 25.86 -9.61 -10.01
N PHE A 373 26.25 -9.69 -8.75
CA PHE A 373 25.95 -8.69 -7.72
C PHE A 373 27.22 -8.01 -7.22
N HIS A 374 27.20 -6.67 -7.16
CA HIS A 374 28.26 -5.88 -6.53
C HIS A 374 27.92 -5.66 -5.05
N TRP A 375 28.79 -6.12 -4.17
CA TRP A 375 28.71 -5.87 -2.74
C TRP A 375 29.99 -5.24 -2.23
N GLN A 376 29.86 -4.18 -1.44
CA GLN A 376 30.97 -3.47 -0.84
C GLN A 376 31.04 -3.74 0.66
N SER A 377 32.13 -4.34 1.14
CA SER A 377 32.35 -4.57 2.57
C SER A 377 32.40 -3.26 3.34
N GLN A 378 31.69 -3.20 4.45
CA GLN A 378 31.61 -2.02 5.34
C GLN A 378 32.76 -1.97 6.34
N SER A 379 33.43 -3.08 6.60
CA SER A 379 34.52 -3.16 7.59
C SER A 379 35.88 -3.23 6.90
N THR A 380 36.86 -2.57 7.49
CA THR A 380 38.28 -2.75 7.18
C THR A 380 38.75 -4.13 7.61
N THR A 381 38.16 -5.18 7.05
CA THR A 381 38.61 -6.54 7.31
C THR A 381 39.86 -6.77 6.42
N ALA A 382 40.98 -7.13 7.02
CA ALA A 382 42.16 -7.44 6.27
C ALA A 382 41.86 -8.53 5.22
N ALA A 383 42.32 -8.35 3.99
CA ALA A 383 42.06 -9.25 2.86
C ALA A 383 42.52 -10.70 3.13
N ASP A 384 43.41 -10.89 4.09
CA ASP A 384 43.96 -12.19 4.50
C ASP A 384 43.21 -12.81 5.71
N SER A 385 42.18 -12.10 6.27
CA SER A 385 41.38 -12.68 7.33
C SER A 385 40.49 -13.81 6.80
N PRO A 386 40.23 -14.86 7.60
CA PRO A 386 39.34 -15.95 7.20
C PRO A 386 37.92 -15.45 6.85
N THR A 387 37.48 -14.37 7.45
CA THR A 387 36.19 -13.73 7.19
C THR A 387 36.21 -12.96 5.87
N GLY A 388 37.28 -12.18 5.59
CA GLY A 388 37.40 -11.43 4.35
C GLY A 388 37.47 -12.32 3.10
N ARG A 389 38.16 -13.44 3.18
CA ARG A 389 38.26 -14.40 2.05
C ARG A 389 36.97 -15.08 1.69
N ARG A 390 36.06 -15.25 2.65
CA ARG A 390 34.79 -15.94 2.44
C ARG A 390 33.83 -15.19 1.53
N TYR A 391 33.95 -13.87 1.43
CA TYR A 391 33.06 -13.02 0.65
C TYR A 391 33.61 -12.63 -0.75
N ILE A 392 34.70 -13.20 -1.18
CA ILE A 392 35.33 -12.93 -2.48
C ILE A 392 34.91 -13.97 -3.55
N HIS A 393 33.98 -14.81 -3.27
CA HIS A 393 33.57 -15.86 -4.20
C HIS A 393 32.31 -15.49 -4.96
#